data_e9751b090908efa6441fd83c1d6846a7
#
_entry.id   e9751b090908efa6441fd83c1d6846a7
#
_cell.length_a   1.000
_cell.length_b   1.000
_cell.length_c   1.000
_cell.angle_alpha   90.00
_cell.angle_beta   90.00
_cell.angle_gamma   90.00
#
_symmetry.space_group_name_H-M   'P 1'
#
loop_
_entity.id
_entity.type
_entity.pdbx_description
1 polymer ?
#
loop_
_entity_poly.entity_id
_entity_poly.type
_entity_poly.pdbx_seq_one_letter_code
_entity_poly.pdbx_strand_id
1 'polypeptide(L)'
;MDSEMKARLKLVWRIVGFLALVGAARVEGGNVVGPRPASLPEVIAQVQPKMVKIYGVGGPQGMEDYQSGFLISPEGHVLTAWSYVLDTEAIDVRLADGRKLVGKILGADPKLEVAVLKVEAKDLPHFDLGQAVKVESGERVLALSNAFGVAVGNEPASVQQGAVSLKTRLDARRGAFESPYRGPVYVLDMATNNPGAAGGALVTRGGELAGMLGKELRNALNNTWLNYAIPIDELRPSVEQILAGKFVVRREEPAAKKPSRALTPELLGLVLVPDVVERTPPFVETTVPGSAAAAAGIRPDDLVVFVNERLVPSCKALRSELEWIPAVDPVTLTVLRAQELVSVVLEARLDGGR
;
A
#
# COMPACT_ATOMS: atom_id res chain seq x y z
N MET A 1 -65.26 -42.09 55.09
CA MET A 1 -63.99 -42.02 54.29
C MET A 1 -64.23 -40.93 53.28
N ASP A 2 -63.68 -39.78 53.62
CA ASP A 2 -64.05 -38.46 53.11
C ASP A 2 -63.74 -38.24 51.64
N SER A 3 -64.59 -37.44 50.99
CA SER A 3 -64.45 -37.07 49.56
C SER A 3 -63.15 -36.40 49.20
N GLU A 4 -62.56 -35.75 50.17
CA GLU A 4 -61.20 -35.09 49.99
C GLU A 4 -60.09 -36.12 49.85
N MET A 5 -60.14 -37.26 50.50
CA MET A 5 -59.14 -38.30 50.43
C MET A 5 -59.14 -38.98 49.05
N LYS A 6 -60.32 -39.12 48.41
CA LYS A 6 -60.45 -39.63 47.04
C LYS A 6 -59.96 -38.65 45.97
N ALA A 7 -60.05 -37.35 46.20
CA ALA A 7 -59.54 -36.30 45.33
C ALA A 7 -58.02 -36.24 45.38
N ARG A 8 -57.41 -36.37 46.57
CA ARG A 8 -55.95 -36.40 46.75
C ARG A 8 -55.29 -37.65 46.13
N LEU A 9 -56.01 -38.81 46.23
CA LEU A 9 -55.49 -40.04 45.63
C LEU A 9 -55.54 -40.01 44.09
N LYS A 10 -56.53 -39.36 43.47
CA LYS A 10 -56.61 -39.17 42.02
C LYS A 10 -55.56 -38.18 41.49
N LEU A 11 -55.15 -37.20 42.28
CA LEU A 11 -54.11 -36.21 41.93
C LEU A 11 -52.74 -36.85 41.95
N VAL A 12 -52.45 -37.72 42.95
CA VAL A 12 -51.19 -38.44 43.03
C VAL A 12 -51.00 -39.43 41.87
N TRP A 13 -52.03 -40.13 41.46
CA TRP A 13 -51.95 -41.03 40.30
C TRP A 13 -51.80 -40.31 38.95
N ARG A 14 -52.31 -39.08 38.82
CA ARG A 14 -52.08 -38.27 37.61
C ARG A 14 -50.66 -37.70 37.52
N ILE A 15 -50.07 -37.46 38.67
CA ILE A 15 -48.65 -36.97 38.69
C ILE A 15 -47.65 -38.12 38.45
N VAL A 16 -47.93 -39.32 38.99
CA VAL A 16 -47.11 -40.51 38.78
C VAL A 16 -47.25 -41.05 37.35
N GLY A 17 -48.44 -40.94 36.73
CA GLY A 17 -48.64 -41.32 35.33
C GLY A 17 -47.99 -40.40 34.31
N PHE A 18 -47.74 -39.12 34.67
CA PHE A 18 -47.05 -38.19 33.77
C PHE A 18 -45.50 -38.26 33.86
N LEU A 19 -44.96 -38.84 34.94
CA LEU A 19 -43.53 -39.08 35.10
C LEU A 19 -43.07 -40.41 34.47
N ALA A 20 -43.95 -41.31 34.07
CA ALA A 20 -43.60 -42.59 33.45
C ALA A 20 -43.60 -42.57 31.91
N LEU A 21 -43.98 -41.44 31.28
CA LEU A 21 -44.00 -41.29 29.81
C LEU A 21 -42.86 -40.37 29.31
N VAL A 22 -41.91 -39.95 30.15
CA VAL A 22 -40.59 -39.47 29.72
C VAL A 22 -39.67 -40.67 29.60
N GLY A 23 -40.19 -41.70 28.85
CA GLY A 23 -39.42 -42.86 28.50
C GLY A 23 -38.53 -42.55 27.35
N ALA A 24 -37.24 -42.65 27.59
CA ALA A 24 -36.21 -43.06 26.66
C ALA A 24 -36.33 -42.50 25.21
N ALA A 25 -36.33 -41.19 25.05
CA ALA A 25 -35.75 -40.63 23.87
C ALA A 25 -34.25 -41.01 23.95
N ARG A 26 -33.90 -42.11 23.26
CA ARG A 26 -32.50 -42.36 22.90
C ARG A 26 -32.01 -41.12 22.20
N VAL A 27 -31.27 -40.27 22.91
CA VAL A 27 -30.40 -39.27 22.32
C VAL A 27 -29.33 -40.09 21.57
N GLU A 28 -29.66 -40.46 20.34
CA GLU A 28 -28.59 -40.76 19.40
C GLU A 28 -27.80 -39.48 19.34
N GLY A 29 -26.65 -39.50 19.99
CA GLY A 29 -25.65 -38.47 19.91
C GLY A 29 -25.09 -38.41 18.49
N GLY A 30 -25.94 -37.97 17.57
CA GLY A 30 -25.48 -37.40 16.34
C GLY A 30 -24.74 -36.14 16.74
N ASN A 31 -23.41 -36.21 16.81
CA ASN A 31 -22.60 -35.02 16.76
C ASN A 31 -23.05 -34.22 15.54
N VAL A 32 -23.90 -33.21 15.76
CA VAL A 32 -24.05 -32.12 14.80
C VAL A 32 -22.72 -31.42 14.83
N VAL A 33 -21.76 -31.96 14.08
CA VAL A 33 -20.52 -31.29 13.78
C VAL A 33 -20.96 -30.12 12.89
N GLY A 34 -21.20 -28.99 13.51
CA GLY A 34 -21.34 -27.74 12.77
C GLY A 34 -20.15 -27.60 11.84
N PRO A 35 -20.25 -26.84 10.74
CA PRO A 35 -19.13 -26.68 9.80
C PRO A 35 -17.90 -26.29 10.61
N ARG A 36 -16.88 -27.15 10.54
CA ARG A 36 -15.59 -26.92 11.21
C ARG A 36 -15.04 -25.58 10.70
N PRO A 37 -14.67 -24.65 11.56
CA PRO A 37 -14.02 -23.41 11.12
C PRO A 37 -12.79 -23.78 10.28
N ALA A 38 -12.64 -23.10 9.13
CA ALA A 38 -11.53 -23.34 8.21
C ALA A 38 -10.18 -23.24 8.95
N SER A 39 -9.31 -24.18 8.69
CA SER A 39 -7.95 -24.16 9.22
C SER A 39 -7.17 -22.99 8.57
N LEU A 40 -6.12 -22.53 9.25
CA LEU A 40 -5.30 -21.44 8.73
C LEU A 40 -4.72 -21.72 7.32
N PRO A 41 -4.19 -22.93 7.02
CA PRO A 41 -3.76 -23.26 5.65
C PRO A 41 -4.88 -23.20 4.62
N GLU A 42 -6.10 -23.59 4.96
CA GLU A 42 -7.27 -23.49 4.06
C GLU A 42 -7.63 -22.04 3.77
N VAL A 43 -7.61 -21.17 4.78
CA VAL A 43 -7.84 -19.73 4.61
C VAL A 43 -6.73 -19.12 3.73
N ILE A 44 -5.48 -19.44 3.99
CA ILE A 44 -4.34 -18.96 3.19
C ILE A 44 -4.51 -19.39 1.72
N ALA A 45 -4.86 -20.64 1.46
CA ALA A 45 -5.09 -21.15 0.10
C ALA A 45 -6.24 -20.43 -0.63
N GLN A 46 -7.24 -19.90 0.11
CA GLN A 46 -8.35 -19.12 -0.46
C GLN A 46 -7.97 -17.67 -0.77
N VAL A 47 -7.07 -17.05 0.01
CA VAL A 47 -6.76 -15.63 -0.12
C VAL A 47 -5.53 -15.37 -0.98
N GLN A 48 -4.51 -16.25 -0.97
CA GLN A 48 -3.30 -16.10 -1.77
C GLN A 48 -3.55 -15.92 -3.28
N PRO A 49 -4.51 -16.62 -3.92
CA PRO A 49 -4.82 -16.43 -5.33
C PRO A 49 -5.32 -15.02 -5.69
N LYS A 50 -5.77 -14.23 -4.70
CA LYS A 50 -6.24 -12.86 -4.89
C LYS A 50 -5.09 -11.85 -4.88
N MET A 51 -3.88 -12.27 -4.49
CA MET A 51 -2.70 -11.41 -4.43
C MET A 51 -2.02 -11.29 -5.78
N VAL A 52 -1.41 -10.14 -6.01
CA VAL A 52 -0.55 -9.89 -7.18
C VAL A 52 0.78 -9.31 -6.74
N LYS A 53 1.82 -9.58 -7.52
CA LYS A 53 3.13 -8.98 -7.40
C LYS A 53 3.30 -7.96 -8.51
N ILE A 54 3.73 -6.76 -8.18
CA ILE A 54 3.84 -5.63 -9.10
C ILE A 54 5.31 -5.26 -9.21
N TYR A 55 5.80 -5.13 -10.43
CA TYR A 55 7.18 -4.75 -10.72
C TYR A 55 7.18 -3.54 -11.65
N GLY A 56 7.98 -2.54 -11.28
CA GLY A 56 8.33 -1.44 -12.14
C GLY A 56 9.51 -1.79 -13.05
N VAL A 57 9.73 -1.00 -14.08
CA VAL A 57 10.91 -1.16 -14.95
C VAL A 57 11.98 -0.18 -14.49
N GLY A 58 12.91 -0.65 -13.66
CA GLY A 58 14.13 0.06 -13.30
C GLY A 58 13.92 1.33 -12.47
N GLY A 59 13.80 1.17 -11.17
CA GLY A 59 13.93 2.27 -10.23
C GLY A 59 15.38 2.80 -10.18
N PRO A 60 15.61 4.00 -9.59
CA PRO A 60 16.95 4.47 -9.27
C PRO A 60 17.70 3.45 -8.42
N GLN A 61 19.03 3.35 -8.57
CA GLN A 61 19.84 2.42 -7.76
C GLN A 61 19.57 2.62 -6.27
N GLY A 62 19.23 1.52 -5.57
CA GLY A 62 18.94 1.51 -4.15
C GLY A 62 17.49 1.74 -3.76
N MET A 63 16.57 1.87 -4.74
CA MET A 63 15.12 1.85 -4.51
C MET A 63 14.54 0.55 -5.03
N GLU A 64 13.54 0.03 -4.30
CA GLU A 64 12.85 -1.19 -4.68
C GLU A 64 12.03 -0.96 -5.97
N ASP A 65 12.15 -1.89 -6.91
CA ASP A 65 11.40 -1.87 -8.18
C ASP A 65 10.13 -2.72 -8.12
N TYR A 66 9.72 -3.15 -6.95
CA TYR A 66 8.59 -4.06 -6.72
C TYR A 66 7.73 -3.66 -5.53
N GLN A 67 6.47 -4.03 -5.59
CA GLN A 67 5.49 -3.89 -4.51
C GLN A 67 4.39 -4.94 -4.61
N SER A 68 3.47 -4.92 -3.66
CA SER A 68 2.32 -5.81 -3.62
C SER A 68 1.06 -5.13 -4.13
N GLY A 69 0.08 -5.94 -4.50
CA GLY A 69 -1.29 -5.54 -4.75
C GLY A 69 -2.24 -6.71 -4.56
N PHE A 70 -3.52 -6.45 -4.69
CA PHE A 70 -4.52 -7.49 -4.67
C PHE A 70 -5.69 -7.16 -5.60
N LEU A 71 -6.29 -8.21 -6.13
CA LEU A 71 -7.43 -8.12 -7.03
C LEU A 71 -8.69 -7.73 -6.27
N ILE A 72 -9.45 -6.78 -6.80
CA ILE A 72 -10.69 -6.25 -6.23
C ILE A 72 -11.90 -6.45 -7.14
N SER A 73 -11.71 -7.06 -8.29
CA SER A 73 -12.79 -7.46 -9.19
C SER A 73 -12.40 -8.64 -10.08
N PRO A 74 -13.37 -9.39 -10.60
CA PRO A 74 -13.10 -10.50 -11.52
C PRO A 74 -12.58 -10.03 -12.88
N GLU A 75 -12.77 -8.76 -13.24
CA GLU A 75 -12.32 -8.16 -14.49
C GLU A 75 -10.85 -7.69 -14.47
N GLY A 76 -10.14 -7.84 -13.34
CA GLY A 76 -8.72 -7.52 -13.24
C GLY A 76 -8.41 -6.11 -12.75
N HIS A 77 -9.25 -5.54 -11.89
CA HIS A 77 -8.88 -4.36 -11.13
C HIS A 77 -7.99 -4.75 -9.95
N VAL A 78 -6.88 -4.07 -9.79
CA VAL A 78 -5.88 -4.30 -8.75
C VAL A 78 -5.78 -3.08 -7.87
N LEU A 79 -5.94 -3.25 -6.56
CA LEU A 79 -5.67 -2.22 -5.56
C LEU A 79 -4.22 -2.35 -5.08
N THR A 80 -3.52 -1.22 -4.99
CA THR A 80 -2.14 -1.16 -4.54
C THR A 80 -1.80 0.20 -3.95
N ALA A 81 -0.61 0.33 -3.34
CA ALA A 81 -0.11 1.62 -2.88
C ALA A 81 0.33 2.50 -4.05
N TRP A 82 0.05 3.80 -3.97
CA TRP A 82 0.62 4.79 -4.87
C TRP A 82 2.08 5.02 -4.51
N SER A 83 3.01 4.61 -5.37
CA SER A 83 4.45 4.70 -5.14
C SER A 83 5.20 4.91 -6.46
N TYR A 84 6.49 5.19 -6.35
CA TYR A 84 7.40 5.30 -7.50
C TYR A 84 7.54 4.00 -8.32
N VAL A 85 7.21 2.84 -7.76
CA VAL A 85 7.19 1.56 -8.52
C VAL A 85 6.24 1.64 -9.70
N LEU A 86 5.18 2.46 -9.60
CA LEU A 86 4.20 2.68 -10.65
C LEU A 86 4.61 3.78 -11.65
N ASP A 87 5.71 4.50 -11.41
CA ASP A 87 6.19 5.57 -12.30
C ASP A 87 7.01 5.00 -13.45
N THR A 88 6.37 4.17 -14.27
CA THR A 88 6.95 3.49 -15.42
C THR A 88 5.92 3.38 -16.54
N GLU A 89 6.41 3.24 -17.78
CA GLU A 89 5.53 3.02 -18.94
C GLU A 89 4.94 1.62 -18.98
N ALA A 90 5.64 0.63 -18.42
CA ALA A 90 5.23 -0.76 -18.38
C ALA A 90 5.28 -1.29 -16.94
N ILE A 91 4.10 -1.53 -16.37
CA ILE A 91 3.97 -2.15 -15.04
C ILE A 91 3.76 -3.66 -15.26
N ASP A 92 4.71 -4.49 -14.81
CA ASP A 92 4.57 -5.95 -14.83
C ASP A 92 3.75 -6.39 -13.60
N VAL A 93 2.58 -6.97 -13.85
CA VAL A 93 1.70 -7.52 -12.81
C VAL A 93 1.71 -9.04 -12.92
N ARG A 94 2.16 -9.71 -11.87
CA ARG A 94 2.22 -11.17 -11.81
C ARG A 94 1.13 -11.72 -10.91
N LEU A 95 0.26 -12.52 -11.50
CA LEU A 95 -0.81 -13.21 -10.80
C LEU A 95 -0.27 -14.42 -10.03
N ALA A 96 -1.04 -14.90 -9.06
CA ALA A 96 -0.69 -16.07 -8.26
C ALA A 96 -0.59 -17.38 -9.10
N ASP A 97 -1.25 -17.45 -10.25
CA ASP A 97 -1.18 -18.57 -11.20
C ASP A 97 0.04 -18.50 -12.16
N GLY A 98 0.89 -17.49 -11.98
CA GLY A 98 2.11 -17.29 -12.76
C GLY A 98 1.93 -16.46 -14.04
N ARG A 99 0.71 -16.08 -14.43
CA ARG A 99 0.51 -15.19 -15.57
C ARG A 99 1.16 -13.83 -15.31
N LYS A 100 1.87 -13.34 -16.33
CA LYS A 100 2.45 -11.99 -16.36
C LYS A 100 1.60 -11.13 -17.27
N LEU A 101 1.10 -10.03 -16.75
CA LEU A 101 0.20 -9.12 -17.44
C LEU A 101 0.73 -7.69 -17.33
N VAL A 102 0.43 -6.87 -18.33
CA VAL A 102 0.74 -5.44 -18.28
C VAL A 102 -0.36 -4.73 -17.51
N GLY A 103 0.00 -4.06 -16.44
CA GLY A 103 -0.88 -3.19 -15.67
C GLY A 103 -0.96 -1.80 -16.25
N LYS A 104 -2.16 -1.24 -16.32
CA LYS A 104 -2.42 0.15 -16.68
C LYS A 104 -2.99 0.88 -15.46
N ILE A 105 -2.48 2.05 -15.13
CA ILE A 105 -3.02 2.88 -14.05
C ILE A 105 -4.36 3.43 -14.51
N LEU A 106 -5.45 3.08 -13.80
CA LEU A 106 -6.76 3.70 -13.99
C LEU A 106 -6.84 5.05 -13.28
N GLY A 107 -6.26 5.14 -12.11
CA GLY A 107 -6.21 6.34 -11.33
C GLY A 107 -5.48 6.12 -10.01
N ALA A 108 -5.20 7.24 -9.31
CA ALA A 108 -4.59 7.22 -7.99
C ALA A 108 -5.12 8.37 -7.14
N ASP A 109 -5.13 8.18 -5.84
CA ASP A 109 -5.34 9.23 -4.86
C ASP A 109 -4.04 9.42 -4.05
N PRO A 110 -3.24 10.44 -4.37
CA PRO A 110 -1.99 10.69 -3.67
C PRO A 110 -2.16 11.03 -2.19
N LYS A 111 -3.34 11.56 -1.78
CA LYS A 111 -3.62 11.89 -0.37
C LYS A 111 -3.83 10.64 0.48
N LEU A 112 -4.43 9.60 -0.11
CA LEU A 112 -4.62 8.30 0.52
C LEU A 112 -3.48 7.33 0.20
N GLU A 113 -2.54 7.74 -0.64
CA GLU A 113 -1.42 6.92 -1.11
C GLU A 113 -1.87 5.60 -1.75
N VAL A 114 -2.97 5.62 -2.51
CA VAL A 114 -3.60 4.46 -3.15
C VAL A 114 -3.68 4.61 -4.65
N ALA A 115 -3.55 3.51 -5.38
CA ALA A 115 -3.75 3.42 -6.82
C ALA A 115 -4.59 2.21 -7.20
N VAL A 116 -5.29 2.32 -8.32
CA VAL A 116 -5.99 1.20 -8.98
C VAL A 116 -5.36 0.96 -10.34
N LEU A 117 -4.93 -0.28 -10.58
CA LEU A 117 -4.45 -0.73 -11.87
C LEU A 117 -5.53 -1.58 -12.55
N LYS A 118 -5.44 -1.68 -13.86
CA LYS A 118 -6.23 -2.60 -14.69
C LYS A 118 -5.29 -3.54 -15.43
N VAL A 119 -5.57 -4.84 -15.31
CA VAL A 119 -4.95 -5.88 -16.13
C VAL A 119 -6.00 -6.52 -17.02
N GLU A 120 -5.60 -6.95 -18.22
CA GLU A 120 -6.50 -7.59 -19.18
C GLU A 120 -6.64 -9.08 -18.86
N ALA A 121 -7.56 -9.41 -17.96
CA ALA A 121 -7.93 -10.77 -17.58
C ALA A 121 -9.37 -10.79 -17.07
N LYS A 122 -9.96 -11.98 -16.98
CA LYS A 122 -11.35 -12.21 -16.53
C LYS A 122 -11.41 -13.37 -15.56
N ASP A 123 -12.53 -13.47 -14.87
CA ASP A 123 -12.85 -14.55 -13.93
C ASP A 123 -11.77 -14.75 -12.85
N LEU A 124 -11.19 -13.63 -12.39
CA LEU A 124 -10.12 -13.64 -11.41
C LEU A 124 -10.68 -13.78 -9.98
N PRO A 125 -10.00 -14.56 -9.12
CA PRO A 125 -10.27 -14.53 -7.68
C PRO A 125 -9.94 -13.14 -7.14
N HIS A 126 -10.85 -12.56 -6.37
CA HIS A 126 -10.71 -11.19 -5.89
C HIS A 126 -11.30 -11.00 -4.49
N PHE A 127 -10.98 -9.90 -3.86
CA PHE A 127 -11.67 -9.41 -2.67
C PHE A 127 -12.78 -8.46 -3.09
N ASP A 128 -13.96 -8.64 -2.50
CA ASP A 128 -15.05 -7.67 -2.62
C ASP A 128 -14.85 -6.57 -1.56
N LEU A 129 -14.59 -5.33 -1.99
CA LEU A 129 -14.41 -4.20 -1.08
C LEU A 129 -15.68 -3.89 -0.28
N GLY A 130 -16.87 -4.24 -0.80
CA GLY A 130 -18.15 -4.08 -0.11
C GLY A 130 -18.29 -5.01 1.10
N GLN A 131 -17.56 -6.12 1.11
CA GLN A 131 -17.55 -7.10 2.20
C GLN A 131 -16.37 -6.95 3.15
N ALA A 132 -15.58 -5.87 3.01
CA ALA A 132 -14.47 -5.62 3.90
C ALA A 132 -14.95 -5.38 5.34
N VAL A 133 -14.20 -5.91 6.31
CA VAL A 133 -14.53 -5.87 7.72
C VAL A 133 -13.62 -4.95 8.51
N LYS A 134 -14.12 -4.44 9.62
CA LYS A 134 -13.31 -3.72 10.62
C LYS A 134 -12.74 -4.72 11.60
N VAL A 135 -11.51 -4.48 12.03
CA VAL A 135 -10.85 -5.26 13.06
C VAL A 135 -10.55 -4.39 14.27
N GLU A 136 -10.54 -5.01 15.45
CA GLU A 136 -10.30 -4.33 16.70
C GLU A 136 -8.90 -4.64 17.25
N SER A 137 -8.42 -3.81 18.19
CA SER A 137 -7.14 -4.07 18.87
C SER A 137 -7.18 -5.42 19.58
N GLY A 138 -6.13 -6.23 19.39
CA GLY A 138 -6.02 -7.59 19.90
C GLY A 138 -6.50 -8.67 18.91
N GLU A 139 -7.20 -8.32 17.83
CA GLU A 139 -7.62 -9.30 16.84
C GLU A 139 -6.45 -9.82 16.03
N ARG A 140 -6.46 -11.13 15.80
CA ARG A 140 -5.45 -11.80 14.97
C ARG A 140 -5.76 -11.64 13.50
N VAL A 141 -4.72 -11.26 12.74
CA VAL A 141 -4.79 -10.96 11.31
C VAL A 141 -3.65 -11.62 10.56
N LEU A 142 -3.80 -11.70 9.24
CA LEU A 142 -2.77 -12.15 8.31
C LEU A 142 -2.41 -10.98 7.39
N ALA A 143 -1.13 -10.77 7.19
CA ALA A 143 -0.61 -9.85 6.18
C ALA A 143 -0.04 -10.65 5.01
N LEU A 144 -0.55 -10.38 3.81
CA LEU A 144 -0.10 -11.02 2.57
C LEU A 144 0.60 -9.99 1.69
N SER A 145 1.83 -10.30 1.28
CA SER A 145 2.62 -9.39 0.46
C SER A 145 3.77 -10.10 -0.26
N ASN A 146 4.41 -9.41 -1.20
CA ASN A 146 5.70 -9.84 -1.77
C ASN A 146 6.85 -9.33 -0.90
N ALA A 147 6.88 -9.78 0.36
CA ALA A 147 7.85 -9.32 1.34
C ALA A 147 9.29 -9.58 0.87
N PHE A 148 10.13 -8.54 0.90
CA PHE A 148 11.54 -8.55 0.48
C PHE A 148 11.77 -9.02 -0.97
N GLY A 149 10.74 -9.05 -1.83
CA GLY A 149 10.86 -9.50 -3.22
C GLY A 149 11.31 -10.95 -3.37
N VAL A 150 11.18 -11.79 -2.34
CA VAL A 150 11.67 -13.18 -2.38
C VAL A 150 10.86 -14.07 -3.30
N ALA A 151 9.60 -13.73 -3.56
CA ALA A 151 8.71 -14.44 -4.45
C ALA A 151 8.82 -13.89 -5.88
N VAL A 152 9.92 -14.15 -6.56
CA VAL A 152 10.23 -13.58 -7.91
C VAL A 152 9.60 -14.35 -9.07
N GLY A 153 9.20 -15.60 -8.88
CA GLY A 153 8.59 -16.47 -9.89
C GLY A 153 7.10 -16.70 -9.65
N ASN A 154 6.70 -17.97 -9.72
CA ASN A 154 5.32 -18.41 -9.49
C ASN A 154 5.02 -18.71 -8.02
N GLU A 155 5.96 -18.44 -7.12
CA GLU A 155 5.74 -18.60 -5.69
C GLU A 155 4.58 -17.73 -5.23
N PRO A 156 3.73 -18.24 -4.34
CA PRO A 156 2.65 -17.43 -3.77
C PRO A 156 3.20 -16.27 -2.94
N ALA A 157 2.36 -15.26 -2.71
CA ALA A 157 2.70 -14.15 -1.81
C ALA A 157 3.03 -14.67 -0.40
N SER A 158 3.99 -14.03 0.25
CA SER A 158 4.35 -14.30 1.64
C SER A 158 3.16 -14.03 2.57
N VAL A 159 3.05 -14.83 3.63
CA VAL A 159 2.02 -14.66 4.66
C VAL A 159 2.69 -14.49 6.00
N GLN A 160 2.36 -13.42 6.69
CA GLN A 160 2.74 -13.18 8.07
C GLN A 160 1.50 -13.24 8.96
N GLN A 161 1.63 -13.77 10.16
CA GLN A 161 0.56 -13.81 11.15
C GLN A 161 0.93 -12.91 12.33
N GLY A 162 -0.01 -12.09 12.77
CA GLY A 162 0.12 -11.24 13.94
C GLY A 162 -1.23 -10.76 14.43
N ALA A 163 -1.24 -9.61 15.10
CA ALA A 163 -2.43 -8.97 15.62
C ALA A 163 -2.44 -7.46 15.36
N VAL A 164 -3.61 -6.86 15.46
CA VAL A 164 -3.74 -5.40 15.51
C VAL A 164 -3.36 -4.97 16.92
N SER A 165 -2.22 -4.30 17.07
CA SER A 165 -1.75 -3.80 18.37
C SER A 165 -2.55 -2.58 18.82
N LEU A 166 -2.87 -1.69 17.88
CA LEU A 166 -3.51 -0.40 18.18
C LEU A 166 -4.24 0.13 16.94
N LYS A 167 -5.34 0.85 17.19
CA LYS A 167 -6.02 1.71 16.19
C LYS A 167 -5.69 3.16 16.52
N THR A 168 -5.10 3.88 15.56
CA THR A 168 -4.70 5.29 15.78
C THR A 168 -4.78 6.06 14.46
N ARG A 169 -4.41 7.33 14.48
CA ARG A 169 -4.21 8.12 13.25
C ARG A 169 -2.74 8.08 12.88
N LEU A 170 -2.47 8.00 11.59
CA LEU A 170 -1.11 7.99 11.08
C LEU A 170 -0.46 9.37 11.29
N ASP A 171 0.69 9.37 11.90
CA ASP A 171 1.63 10.49 11.95
C ASP A 171 3.03 9.96 11.65
N ALA A 172 3.39 10.04 10.37
CA ALA A 172 4.55 9.33 9.84
C ALA A 172 5.27 10.12 8.76
N ARG A 173 6.55 9.77 8.55
CA ARG A 173 7.41 10.38 7.56
C ARG A 173 8.36 9.37 6.92
N ARG A 174 8.84 9.70 5.72
CA ARG A 174 9.97 9.03 5.07
C ARG A 174 11.09 10.06 4.85
N GLY A 175 12.15 9.95 5.62
CA GLY A 175 13.18 10.99 5.63
C GLY A 175 12.63 12.35 6.05
N ALA A 176 12.78 13.36 5.19
CA ALA A 176 12.23 14.69 5.39
C ALA A 176 10.73 14.84 5.00
N PHE A 177 10.17 13.86 4.27
CA PHE A 177 8.81 13.96 3.75
C PHE A 177 7.80 13.37 4.72
N GLU A 178 6.80 14.17 5.10
CA GLU A 178 5.65 13.70 5.87
C GLU A 178 4.68 12.94 4.96
N SER A 179 4.06 11.87 5.48
CA SER A 179 2.99 11.20 4.75
C SER A 179 1.81 12.15 4.54
N PRO A 180 1.26 12.26 3.33
CA PRO A 180 0.07 13.04 3.07
C PRO A 180 -1.17 12.44 3.75
N TYR A 181 -1.18 11.13 4.00
CA TYR A 181 -2.24 10.46 4.72
C TYR A 181 -2.07 10.61 6.23
N ARG A 182 -3.09 11.13 6.89
CA ARG A 182 -3.15 11.31 8.36
C ARG A 182 -4.44 10.72 8.95
N GLY A 183 -5.02 9.77 8.25
CA GLY A 183 -6.25 9.08 8.65
C GLY A 183 -6.03 7.92 9.62
N PRO A 184 -7.12 7.18 9.93
CA PRO A 184 -7.07 6.00 10.78
C PRO A 184 -6.19 4.89 10.20
N VAL A 185 -5.44 4.19 11.05
CA VAL A 185 -4.63 3.02 10.69
C VAL A 185 -4.71 1.94 11.75
N TYR A 186 -4.49 0.70 11.33
CA TYR A 186 -4.20 -0.44 12.18
C TYR A 186 -2.68 -0.55 12.35
N VAL A 187 -2.17 -0.38 13.56
CA VAL A 187 -0.78 -0.68 13.90
C VAL A 187 -0.65 -2.17 14.18
N LEU A 188 0.35 -2.81 13.59
CA LEU A 188 0.51 -4.25 13.57
C LEU A 188 1.74 -4.68 14.38
N ASP A 189 1.69 -5.86 15.01
CA ASP A 189 2.80 -6.46 15.75
C ASP A 189 3.69 -7.38 14.88
N MET A 190 3.50 -7.32 13.56
CA MET A 190 4.26 -8.11 12.59
C MET A 190 5.06 -7.19 11.65
N ALA A 191 6.17 -7.70 11.10
CA ALA A 191 7.09 -6.93 10.27
C ALA A 191 6.51 -6.67 8.86
N THR A 192 5.61 -5.71 8.74
CA THR A 192 5.03 -5.28 7.44
C THR A 192 5.72 -4.05 6.85
N ASN A 193 6.62 -3.42 7.59
CA ASN A 193 7.46 -2.35 7.09
C ASN A 193 8.74 -2.95 6.48
N ASN A 194 8.61 -3.47 5.28
CA ASN A 194 9.71 -4.08 4.54
C ASN A 194 9.52 -3.86 3.04
N PRO A 195 10.61 -3.92 2.24
CA PRO A 195 10.54 -3.82 0.79
C PRO A 195 9.52 -4.78 0.19
N GLY A 196 8.69 -4.27 -0.69
CA GLY A 196 7.67 -5.04 -1.39
C GLY A 196 6.35 -5.27 -0.63
N ALA A 197 6.25 -4.92 0.65
CA ALA A 197 5.02 -5.10 1.42
C ALA A 197 3.93 -4.09 1.08
N ALA A 198 4.30 -2.87 0.69
CA ALA A 198 3.36 -1.80 0.36
C ALA A 198 2.29 -2.26 -0.65
N GLY A 199 1.04 -1.96 -0.37
CA GLY A 199 -0.10 -2.37 -1.20
C GLY A 199 -0.57 -3.82 -0.97
N GLY A 200 0.06 -4.59 -0.07
CA GLY A 200 -0.38 -5.91 0.32
C GLY A 200 -1.72 -5.91 1.07
N ALA A 201 -2.31 -7.07 1.24
CA ALA A 201 -3.60 -7.22 1.92
C ALA A 201 -3.44 -7.56 3.40
N LEU A 202 -4.24 -6.91 4.25
CA LEU A 202 -4.49 -7.34 5.61
C LEU A 202 -5.84 -8.05 5.65
N VAL A 203 -5.87 -9.29 6.12
CA VAL A 203 -7.11 -10.07 6.24
C VAL A 203 -7.27 -10.62 7.65
N THR A 204 -8.51 -10.92 8.03
CA THR A 204 -8.82 -11.64 9.29
C THR A 204 -8.33 -13.09 9.19
N ARG A 205 -8.37 -13.81 10.31
CA ARG A 205 -8.16 -15.27 10.31
C ARG A 205 -9.21 -16.04 9.50
N GLY A 206 -10.35 -15.44 9.21
CA GLY A 206 -11.39 -15.97 8.33
C GLY A 206 -11.14 -15.70 6.85
N GLY A 207 -10.14 -14.89 6.49
CA GLY A 207 -9.84 -14.52 5.12
C GLY A 207 -10.62 -13.31 4.60
N GLU A 208 -11.31 -12.59 5.45
CA GLU A 208 -12.04 -11.36 5.12
C GLU A 208 -11.06 -10.19 5.03
N LEU A 209 -11.20 -9.38 4.00
CA LEU A 209 -10.33 -8.20 3.80
C LEU A 209 -10.62 -7.14 4.86
N ALA A 210 -9.57 -6.63 5.51
CA ALA A 210 -9.67 -5.60 6.54
C ALA A 210 -8.92 -4.30 6.17
N GLY A 211 -7.79 -4.42 5.48
CA GLY A 211 -6.94 -3.27 5.19
C GLY A 211 -5.96 -3.51 4.06
N MET A 212 -5.28 -2.44 3.64
CA MET A 212 -4.14 -2.45 2.74
C MET A 212 -2.87 -2.11 3.52
N LEU A 213 -1.81 -2.90 3.37
CA LEU A 213 -0.53 -2.64 4.00
C LEU A 213 0.05 -1.32 3.51
N GLY A 214 0.54 -0.53 4.46
CA GLY A 214 1.13 0.77 4.20
C GLY A 214 2.53 0.70 3.63
N LYS A 215 3.07 1.89 3.35
CA LYS A 215 4.45 2.06 2.87
C LYS A 215 5.45 2.00 4.01
N GLU A 216 6.72 1.98 3.66
CA GLU A 216 7.85 2.03 4.58
C GLU A 216 8.01 3.43 5.17
N LEU A 217 7.32 3.67 6.29
CA LEU A 217 7.32 4.95 6.99
C LEU A 217 7.85 4.79 8.42
N ARG A 218 8.32 5.92 8.97
CA ARG A 218 8.71 6.05 10.37
C ARG A 218 7.77 6.99 11.10
N ASN A 219 7.53 6.73 12.36
CA ASN A 219 6.79 7.64 13.23
C ASN A 219 7.49 9.00 13.26
N ALA A 220 6.71 10.09 13.11
CA ALA A 220 7.25 11.44 13.02
C ALA A 220 7.94 11.90 14.31
N LEU A 221 7.47 11.42 15.50
CA LEU A 221 7.99 11.85 16.80
C LEU A 221 9.26 11.12 17.22
N ASN A 222 9.27 9.77 17.12
CA ASN A 222 10.33 8.95 17.69
C ASN A 222 11.20 8.23 16.66
N ASN A 223 10.93 8.43 15.36
CA ASN A 223 11.66 7.86 14.24
C ASN A 223 11.69 6.31 14.19
N THR A 224 10.79 5.62 14.90
CA THR A 224 10.64 4.17 14.83
C THR A 224 9.91 3.75 13.56
N TRP A 225 10.28 2.60 13.00
CA TRP A 225 9.57 2.01 11.87
C TRP A 225 8.13 1.65 12.24
N LEU A 226 7.19 1.97 11.36
CA LEU A 226 5.78 1.67 11.56
C LEU A 226 5.36 0.46 10.73
N ASN A 227 4.81 -0.54 11.41
CA ASN A 227 4.08 -1.63 10.77
C ASN A 227 2.60 -1.27 10.82
N TYR A 228 1.99 -0.97 9.68
CA TYR A 228 0.60 -0.51 9.65
C TYR A 228 -0.15 -0.91 8.39
N ALA A 229 -1.47 -0.89 8.50
CA ALA A 229 -2.38 -1.01 7.38
C ALA A 229 -3.45 0.09 7.42
N ILE A 230 -3.87 0.55 6.25
CA ILE A 230 -4.98 1.49 6.10
C ILE A 230 -6.26 0.67 5.99
N PRO A 231 -7.30 0.93 6.82
CA PRO A 231 -8.59 0.25 6.72
C PRO A 231 -9.20 0.42 5.33
N ILE A 232 -9.84 -0.63 4.81
CA ILE A 232 -10.49 -0.56 3.49
C ILE A 232 -11.60 0.50 3.45
N ASP A 233 -12.30 0.73 4.55
CA ASP A 233 -13.35 1.76 4.61
C ASP A 233 -12.82 3.18 4.34
N GLU A 234 -11.57 3.45 4.69
CA GLU A 234 -10.90 4.73 4.37
C GLU A 234 -10.56 4.84 2.88
N LEU A 235 -10.26 3.74 2.23
CA LEU A 235 -9.84 3.69 0.82
C LEU A 235 -11.01 3.57 -0.15
N ARG A 236 -12.08 2.86 0.25
CA ARG A 236 -13.22 2.51 -0.61
C ARG A 236 -13.82 3.69 -1.36
N PRO A 237 -14.14 4.85 -0.72
CA PRO A 237 -14.76 5.96 -1.44
C PRO A 237 -13.88 6.51 -2.58
N SER A 238 -12.57 6.55 -2.38
CA SER A 238 -11.62 7.00 -3.41
C SER A 238 -11.47 5.95 -4.51
N VAL A 239 -11.39 4.66 -4.15
CA VAL A 239 -11.33 3.56 -5.13
C VAL A 239 -12.57 3.54 -6.02
N GLU A 240 -13.77 3.70 -5.46
CA GLU A 240 -15.02 3.79 -6.23
C GLU A 240 -15.03 4.98 -7.20
N GLN A 241 -14.47 6.12 -6.79
CA GLN A 241 -14.32 7.28 -7.67
C GLN A 241 -13.32 7.03 -8.80
N ILE A 242 -12.21 6.33 -8.50
CA ILE A 242 -11.23 5.93 -9.53
C ILE A 242 -11.89 4.98 -10.54
N LEU A 243 -12.61 3.97 -10.08
CA LEU A 243 -13.33 3.02 -10.93
C LEU A 243 -14.42 3.70 -11.78
N ALA A 244 -15.04 4.76 -11.25
CA ALA A 244 -16.00 5.59 -11.97
C ALA A 244 -15.34 6.61 -12.94
N GLY A 245 -14.01 6.60 -13.09
CA GLY A 245 -13.27 7.51 -13.95
C GLY A 245 -13.18 8.95 -13.46
N LYS A 246 -13.50 9.22 -12.17
CA LYS A 246 -13.48 10.57 -11.59
C LYS A 246 -12.10 10.97 -11.06
N PHE A 247 -11.28 10.00 -10.68
CA PHE A 247 -9.87 10.17 -10.29
C PHE A 247 -8.97 9.57 -11.37
N VAL A 248 -8.95 10.20 -12.52
CA VAL A 248 -7.89 9.90 -13.49
C VAL A 248 -6.64 10.58 -12.97
N VAL A 249 -5.53 9.84 -12.81
CA VAL A 249 -4.21 10.46 -12.75
C VAL A 249 -4.02 11.11 -14.12
N ARG A 250 -4.55 12.32 -14.27
CA ARG A 250 -4.08 13.18 -15.34
C ARG A 250 -2.64 13.52 -14.99
N ARG A 251 -1.71 12.96 -15.74
CA ARG A 251 -0.40 13.60 -15.97
C ARG A 251 -0.58 14.92 -16.75
N GLU A 252 -1.79 15.39 -16.90
CA GLU A 252 -2.09 16.73 -17.35
C GLU A 252 -2.16 17.61 -16.12
N GLU A 253 -1.03 18.23 -15.79
CA GLU A 253 -1.07 19.52 -15.12
C GLU A 253 -2.08 20.42 -15.86
N PRO A 254 -2.91 21.24 -15.15
CA PRO A 254 -3.54 22.36 -15.83
C PRO A 254 -2.42 23.02 -16.62
N ALA A 255 -2.70 23.48 -17.83
CA ALA A 255 -1.71 24.08 -18.71
C ALA A 255 -1.04 25.27 -18.00
N ALA A 256 -0.20 24.96 -17.05
CA ALA A 256 0.69 25.88 -16.38
C ALA A 256 1.59 26.38 -17.50
N LYS A 257 1.48 27.64 -17.81
CA LYS A 257 2.36 28.26 -18.80
C LYS A 257 3.75 28.16 -18.22
N LYS A 258 4.65 27.45 -18.91
CA LYS A 258 6.06 27.38 -18.48
C LYS A 258 6.54 28.80 -18.17
N PRO A 259 7.21 29.00 -17.05
CA PRO A 259 7.71 30.33 -16.68
C PRO A 259 8.62 30.85 -17.78
N SER A 260 8.61 32.15 -17.99
CA SER A 260 9.46 32.81 -19.00
C SER A 260 10.97 32.57 -18.76
N ARG A 261 11.35 32.33 -17.53
CA ARG A 261 12.67 31.90 -17.09
C ARG A 261 12.51 30.79 -16.06
N ALA A 262 12.79 29.56 -16.48
CA ALA A 262 12.70 28.37 -15.65
C ALA A 262 14.03 28.02 -15.01
N LEU A 263 13.99 27.17 -13.97
CA LEU A 263 15.17 26.53 -13.43
C LEU A 263 15.74 25.52 -14.44
N THR A 264 17.05 25.39 -14.45
CA THR A 264 17.78 24.32 -15.17
C THR A 264 18.86 23.78 -14.26
N PRO A 265 19.37 22.55 -14.50
CA PRO A 265 20.52 22.04 -13.74
C PRO A 265 21.71 22.99 -13.77
N GLU A 266 22.01 23.57 -14.94
CA GLU A 266 23.11 24.49 -15.16
C GLU A 266 22.92 25.78 -14.34
N LEU A 267 21.71 26.32 -14.26
CA LEU A 267 21.42 27.52 -13.49
C LEU A 267 21.60 27.31 -11.98
N LEU A 268 21.32 26.08 -11.51
CA LEU A 268 21.57 25.66 -10.13
C LEU A 268 23.05 25.32 -9.90
N GLY A 269 23.84 25.17 -10.97
CA GLY A 269 25.25 24.78 -10.96
C GLY A 269 25.46 23.28 -10.78
N LEU A 270 24.50 22.47 -11.23
CA LEU A 270 24.59 21.01 -11.29
C LEU A 270 25.18 20.61 -12.65
N VAL A 271 26.25 19.84 -12.63
CA VAL A 271 26.76 19.14 -13.82
C VAL A 271 26.38 17.68 -13.65
N LEU A 272 25.48 17.20 -14.50
CA LEU A 272 24.98 15.81 -14.47
C LEU A 272 25.88 14.95 -15.38
N VAL A 273 25.91 13.65 -15.09
CA VAL A 273 26.54 12.68 -16.00
C VAL A 273 25.92 12.76 -17.40
N PRO A 274 26.71 12.44 -18.46
CA PRO A 274 26.21 12.48 -19.84
C PRO A 274 24.97 11.62 -20.04
N ASP A 275 23.93 12.18 -20.68
CA ASP A 275 22.64 11.54 -20.94
C ASP A 275 22.74 10.62 -22.18
N VAL A 276 23.38 9.45 -22.01
CA VAL A 276 23.73 8.52 -23.11
C VAL A 276 22.64 7.50 -23.42
N VAL A 277 21.73 7.26 -22.49
CA VAL A 277 20.60 6.32 -22.65
C VAL A 277 19.30 7.01 -22.26
N GLU A 278 18.19 6.55 -22.81
CA GLU A 278 16.88 7.18 -22.63
C GLU A 278 16.45 7.40 -21.15
N ARG A 279 17.04 6.63 -20.26
CA ARG A 279 16.82 6.72 -18.80
C ARG A 279 18.13 6.79 -18.02
N THR A 280 19.04 7.67 -18.41
CA THR A 280 20.25 7.93 -17.64
C THR A 280 19.86 8.50 -16.27
N PRO A 281 20.18 7.82 -15.14
CA PRO A 281 19.86 8.34 -13.80
C PRO A 281 20.61 9.67 -13.57
N PRO A 282 19.98 10.64 -12.87
CA PRO A 282 20.53 11.99 -12.71
C PRO A 282 21.60 12.04 -11.61
N PHE A 283 22.73 11.36 -11.85
CA PHE A 283 23.90 11.48 -11.01
C PHE A 283 24.58 12.83 -11.23
N VAL A 284 25.02 13.43 -10.14
CA VAL A 284 25.83 14.64 -10.15
C VAL A 284 27.29 14.25 -10.45
N GLU A 285 27.80 14.65 -11.60
CA GLU A 285 29.23 14.48 -11.93
C GLU A 285 30.06 15.46 -11.12
N THR A 286 29.62 16.72 -11.08
CA THR A 286 30.28 17.77 -10.28
C THR A 286 29.33 18.95 -10.05
N THR A 287 29.73 19.90 -9.21
CA THR A 287 29.02 21.18 -9.01
C THR A 287 29.91 22.35 -9.41
N VAL A 288 29.30 23.39 -9.99
CA VAL A 288 30.05 24.62 -10.33
C VAL A 288 30.46 25.34 -9.05
N PRO A 289 31.74 25.67 -8.85
CA PRO A 289 32.20 26.39 -7.65
C PRO A 289 31.43 27.71 -7.45
N GLY A 290 30.97 27.96 -6.22
CA GLY A 290 30.22 29.16 -5.88
C GLY A 290 28.75 29.14 -6.30
N SER A 291 28.25 28.08 -6.94
CA SER A 291 26.87 27.92 -7.33
C SER A 291 25.95 27.62 -6.14
N ALA A 292 24.63 27.63 -6.38
CA ALA A 292 23.61 27.21 -5.40
C ALA A 292 23.82 25.74 -4.97
N ALA A 293 24.09 24.86 -5.91
CA ALA A 293 24.35 23.44 -5.62
C ALA A 293 25.56 23.22 -4.73
N ALA A 294 26.66 23.90 -5.05
CA ALA A 294 27.88 23.82 -4.24
C ALA A 294 27.68 24.40 -2.83
N ALA A 295 26.97 25.53 -2.70
CA ALA A 295 26.65 26.17 -1.43
C ALA A 295 25.73 25.32 -0.57
N ALA A 296 24.76 24.59 -1.17
CA ALA A 296 23.88 23.67 -0.52
C ALA A 296 24.52 22.32 -0.14
N GLY A 297 25.81 22.11 -0.53
CA GLY A 297 26.54 20.92 -0.16
C GLY A 297 26.22 19.67 -1.01
N ILE A 298 25.73 19.86 -2.22
CA ILE A 298 25.65 18.77 -3.22
C ILE A 298 27.04 18.35 -3.62
N ARG A 299 27.28 17.08 -3.81
CA ARG A 299 28.59 16.46 -4.06
C ARG A 299 28.58 15.61 -5.33
N PRO A 300 29.75 15.36 -5.93
CA PRO A 300 29.87 14.30 -6.91
C PRO A 300 29.35 12.98 -6.41
N ASP A 301 28.78 12.16 -7.29
CA ASP A 301 28.14 10.87 -7.04
C ASP A 301 26.81 10.94 -6.28
N ASP A 302 26.29 12.13 -5.94
CA ASP A 302 24.92 12.27 -5.47
C ASP A 302 23.94 11.91 -6.60
N LEU A 303 22.96 11.05 -6.32
CA LEU A 303 21.87 10.77 -7.23
C LEU A 303 20.68 11.64 -6.87
N VAL A 304 20.25 12.55 -7.76
CA VAL A 304 19.03 13.33 -7.54
C VAL A 304 17.81 12.43 -7.69
N VAL A 305 17.03 12.28 -6.63
CA VAL A 305 15.88 11.38 -6.60
C VAL A 305 14.57 12.14 -6.68
N PHE A 306 14.47 13.31 -6.01
CA PHE A 306 13.26 14.12 -6.03
C PHE A 306 13.57 15.60 -6.27
N VAL A 307 12.63 16.27 -6.95
CA VAL A 307 12.51 17.72 -7.09
C VAL A 307 11.17 18.13 -6.49
N ASN A 308 11.16 18.92 -5.42
CA ASN A 308 9.94 19.34 -4.71
C ASN A 308 8.96 18.15 -4.51
N GLU A 309 9.46 17.04 -3.96
CA GLU A 309 8.69 15.81 -3.71
C GLU A 309 8.29 14.99 -4.96
N ARG A 310 8.59 15.45 -6.17
CA ARG A 310 8.36 14.70 -7.41
C ARG A 310 9.57 13.83 -7.75
N LEU A 311 9.32 12.54 -7.97
CA LEU A 311 10.35 11.59 -8.37
C LEU A 311 10.92 11.94 -9.76
N VAL A 312 12.24 11.94 -9.88
CA VAL A 312 12.96 12.20 -11.13
C VAL A 312 13.85 11.01 -11.49
N PRO A 313 13.32 10.01 -12.20
CA PRO A 313 14.03 8.76 -12.48
C PRO A 313 15.12 8.89 -13.54
N SER A 314 15.27 10.04 -14.20
CA SER A 314 16.27 10.26 -15.25
C SER A 314 16.69 11.72 -15.37
N CYS A 315 17.81 11.95 -16.01
CA CYS A 315 18.28 13.31 -16.36
C CYS A 315 17.21 14.10 -17.13
N LYS A 316 16.51 13.44 -18.05
CA LYS A 316 15.41 14.02 -18.82
C LYS A 316 14.23 14.42 -17.92
N ALA A 317 13.84 13.55 -16.97
CA ALA A 317 12.78 13.83 -16.01
C ALA A 317 13.16 14.99 -15.08
N LEU A 318 14.41 15.02 -14.59
CA LEU A 318 14.91 16.12 -13.78
C LEU A 318 14.84 17.46 -14.52
N ARG A 319 15.31 17.53 -15.77
CA ARG A 319 15.22 18.74 -16.58
C ARG A 319 13.77 19.15 -16.81
N SER A 320 12.90 18.20 -17.13
CA SER A 320 11.47 18.45 -17.35
C SER A 320 10.78 19.02 -16.11
N GLU A 321 11.08 18.53 -14.91
CA GLU A 321 10.52 19.07 -13.67
C GLU A 321 11.02 20.48 -13.37
N LEU A 322 12.32 20.73 -13.52
CA LEU A 322 12.90 22.05 -13.29
C LEU A 322 12.34 23.11 -14.25
N GLU A 323 11.99 22.76 -15.49
CA GLU A 323 11.40 23.66 -16.49
C GLU A 323 10.05 24.28 -16.07
N TRP A 324 9.39 23.71 -15.07
CA TRP A 324 8.13 24.23 -14.54
C TRP A 324 8.29 25.14 -13.32
N ILE A 325 9.49 25.25 -12.79
CA ILE A 325 9.80 26.06 -11.60
C ILE A 325 10.38 27.40 -12.04
N PRO A 326 9.77 28.54 -11.66
CA PRO A 326 10.35 29.84 -11.93
C PRO A 326 11.78 29.94 -11.36
N ALA A 327 12.68 30.56 -12.11
CA ALA A 327 14.08 30.66 -11.71
C ALA A 327 14.31 31.49 -10.43
N VAL A 328 13.29 32.26 -10.00
CA VAL A 328 13.31 33.06 -8.77
C VAL A 328 12.84 32.27 -7.54
N ASP A 329 12.19 31.11 -7.74
CA ASP A 329 11.65 30.31 -6.66
C ASP A 329 12.69 29.33 -6.12
N PRO A 330 12.71 29.07 -4.81
CA PRO A 330 13.55 28.01 -4.24
C PRO A 330 13.08 26.62 -4.69
N VAL A 331 14.02 25.71 -4.85
CA VAL A 331 13.74 24.31 -5.17
C VAL A 331 14.37 23.39 -4.15
N THR A 332 13.61 22.41 -3.70
CA THR A 332 14.13 21.35 -2.83
C THR A 332 14.57 20.17 -3.68
N LEU A 333 15.84 19.83 -3.61
CA LEU A 333 16.36 18.59 -4.19
C LEU A 333 16.61 17.58 -3.09
N THR A 334 16.10 16.36 -3.28
CA THR A 334 16.48 15.22 -2.44
C THR A 334 17.41 14.32 -3.22
N VAL A 335 18.60 14.13 -2.69
CA VAL A 335 19.64 13.28 -3.29
C VAL A 335 19.83 12.02 -2.45
N LEU A 336 20.15 10.92 -3.12
CA LEU A 336 20.64 9.70 -2.49
C LEU A 336 22.17 9.77 -2.45
N ARG A 337 22.72 9.77 -1.23
CA ARG A 337 24.16 9.81 -0.94
C ARG A 337 24.51 8.63 -0.04
N ALA A 338 25.37 7.74 -0.47
CA ALA A 338 25.81 6.58 0.33
C ALA A 338 24.66 5.87 1.06
N GLN A 339 23.53 5.64 0.37
CA GLN A 339 22.31 5.01 0.87
C GLN A 339 21.45 5.87 1.82
N GLU A 340 21.76 7.12 2.01
CA GLU A 340 20.96 8.07 2.79
C GLU A 340 20.33 9.12 1.87
N LEU A 341 19.05 9.45 2.16
CA LEU A 341 18.36 10.55 1.48
C LEU A 341 18.71 11.87 2.19
N VAL A 342 19.28 12.79 1.43
CA VAL A 342 19.66 14.13 1.90
C VAL A 342 18.83 15.15 1.12
N SER A 343 18.03 15.97 1.81
CA SER A 343 17.28 17.05 1.19
C SER A 343 17.97 18.37 1.41
N VAL A 344 18.10 19.15 0.33
CA VAL A 344 18.72 20.48 0.32
C VAL A 344 17.83 21.46 -0.44
N VAL A 345 17.79 22.71 0.02
CA VAL A 345 17.07 23.79 -0.66
C VAL A 345 18.10 24.61 -1.47
N LEU A 346 17.79 24.84 -2.74
CA LEU A 346 18.61 25.64 -3.64
C LEU A 346 17.84 26.86 -4.11
N GLU A 347 18.52 27.99 -4.13
CA GLU A 347 18.04 29.23 -4.73
C GLU A 347 19.00 29.63 -5.86
N ALA A 348 18.49 29.70 -7.09
CA ALA A 348 19.32 30.07 -8.22
C ALA A 348 19.84 31.53 -8.08
N ARG A 349 21.09 31.72 -8.25
CA ARG A 349 21.66 33.07 -8.31
C ARG A 349 21.42 33.66 -9.69
N LEU A 350 20.44 34.54 -9.74
CA LEU A 350 20.19 35.33 -10.95
C LEU A 350 21.15 36.53 -10.96
N ASP A 351 22.40 36.32 -11.38
CA ASP A 351 23.30 37.43 -11.57
C ASP A 351 22.67 38.36 -12.59
N GLY A 352 22.34 39.57 -12.11
CA GLY A 352 21.94 40.66 -12.98
C GLY A 352 23.08 40.96 -13.92
N GLY A 353 22.88 40.69 -15.21
CA GLY A 353 23.84 41.01 -16.23
C GLY A 353 24.38 42.44 -16.07
N ARG A 354 25.67 42.52 -15.93
CA ARG A 354 26.45 43.70 -16.33
C ARG A 354 27.07 43.42 -17.67
#